data_88d598af5cee65be2be8b420c42a71c6
#
_entry.id   88d598af5cee65be2be8b420c42a71c6
#
_cell.length_a   1.000
_cell.length_b   1.000
_cell.length_c   1.000
_cell.angle_alpha   90.00
_cell.angle_beta   90.00
_cell.angle_gamma   90.00
#
_symmetry.space_group_name_H-M   'P 1'
#
loop_
_entity.id
_entity.type
_entity.pdbx_description
1 polymer ?
#
loop_
_entity_poly.entity_id
_entity_poly.type
_entity_poly.pdbx_seq_one_letter_code
_entity_poly.pdbx_strand_id
1 'polypeptide(L)'
;MPFFKNVMGSDDSITMIQELQDIVKANPTVALKVLNISELTPLYAELGSAPPLHYPLWYHSKISLFPKEITMIDQDIDNNQFDIILLQNAHGQANFEEFLTRLQKNANYQTFRERGFVSPTTSTGDTCYEGYCPNHIYVYVRRSLLK
;
A
#
# COMPACT_ATOMS: atom_id res chain seq x y z
N MET A 1 -13.14 -11.32 6.36
CA MET A 1 -12.63 -9.96 6.69
C MET A 1 -13.25 -9.49 8.00
N PRO A 2 -12.65 -9.74 9.17
CA PRO A 2 -13.28 -9.41 10.45
C PRO A 2 -13.38 -7.89 10.68
N PHE A 3 -12.38 -7.12 10.28
CA PHE A 3 -12.35 -5.68 10.53
C PHE A 3 -13.23 -4.86 9.58
N PHE A 4 -13.43 -5.34 8.36
CA PHE A 4 -14.24 -4.63 7.35
C PHE A 4 -15.66 -5.17 7.21
N LYS A 5 -16.07 -6.13 8.06
CA LYS A 5 -17.38 -6.80 7.97
C LYS A 5 -18.59 -5.85 7.95
N ASN A 6 -18.46 -4.67 8.55
CA ASN A 6 -19.51 -3.66 8.63
C ASN A 6 -19.10 -2.30 8.04
N VAL A 7 -17.96 -2.26 7.33
CA VAL A 7 -17.53 -1.05 6.63
C VAL A 7 -18.11 -1.08 5.22
N MET A 8 -18.87 -0.06 4.87
CA MET A 8 -19.34 0.15 3.49
C MET A 8 -18.16 0.59 2.64
N GLY A 9 -17.46 -0.37 2.06
CA GLY A 9 -16.45 -0.13 1.04
C GLY A 9 -17.06 -0.22 -0.36
N SER A 10 -16.37 0.37 -1.35
CA SER A 10 -16.70 0.08 -2.75
C SER A 10 -16.40 -1.41 -3.04
N ASP A 11 -17.12 -1.99 -4.00
CA ASP A 11 -16.87 -3.37 -4.45
C ASP A 11 -15.40 -3.57 -4.87
N ASP A 12 -14.79 -2.53 -5.42
CA ASP A 12 -13.39 -2.50 -5.81
C ASP A 12 -12.43 -2.66 -4.62
N SER A 13 -12.69 -1.94 -3.52
CA SER A 13 -11.88 -2.06 -2.29
C SER A 13 -12.02 -3.44 -1.64
N ILE A 14 -13.23 -4.01 -1.65
CA ILE A 14 -13.48 -5.34 -1.12
C ILE A 14 -12.72 -6.38 -1.95
N THR A 15 -12.80 -6.26 -3.27
CA THR A 15 -12.10 -7.15 -4.21
C THR A 15 -10.59 -7.07 -4.00
N MET A 16 -10.03 -5.86 -3.86
CA MET A 16 -8.60 -5.67 -3.57
C MET A 16 -8.17 -6.44 -2.30
N ILE A 17 -8.91 -6.28 -1.22
CA ILE A 17 -8.54 -6.94 0.05
C ILE A 17 -8.59 -8.46 -0.11
N GLN A 18 -9.60 -9.00 -0.82
CA GLN A 18 -9.73 -10.43 -1.09
C GLN A 18 -8.54 -10.94 -1.92
N GLU A 19 -8.20 -10.25 -3.00
CA GLU A 19 -7.06 -10.60 -3.86
C GLU A 19 -5.73 -10.57 -3.09
N LEU A 20 -5.52 -9.59 -2.22
CA LEU A 20 -4.33 -9.55 -1.35
C LEU A 20 -4.32 -10.71 -0.34
N GLN A 21 -5.46 -11.05 0.25
CA GLN A 21 -5.57 -12.21 1.13
C GLN A 21 -5.28 -13.52 0.40
N ASP A 22 -5.64 -13.63 -0.87
CA ASP A 22 -5.36 -14.83 -1.67
C ASP A 22 -3.85 -14.96 -1.97
N ILE A 23 -3.14 -13.84 -2.22
CA ILE A 23 -1.67 -13.84 -2.30
C ILE A 23 -1.06 -14.34 -0.98
N VAL A 24 -1.55 -13.84 0.16
CA VAL A 24 -1.07 -14.28 1.49
C VAL A 24 -1.28 -15.78 1.67
N LYS A 25 -2.46 -16.29 1.36
CA LYS A 25 -2.81 -17.73 1.48
C LYS A 25 -1.96 -18.61 0.55
N ALA A 26 -1.63 -18.11 -0.64
CA ALA A 26 -0.78 -18.82 -1.60
C ALA A 26 0.69 -18.92 -1.15
N ASN A 27 1.10 -18.10 -0.17
CA ASN A 27 2.48 -18.04 0.36
C ASN A 27 2.52 -18.30 1.89
N PRO A 28 2.00 -19.41 2.40
CA PRO A 28 1.77 -19.61 3.84
C PRO A 28 3.05 -19.74 4.67
N THR A 29 4.18 -20.01 4.04
CA THR A 29 5.48 -20.17 4.71
C THR A 29 6.27 -18.87 4.81
N VAL A 30 5.78 -17.80 4.21
CA VAL A 30 6.44 -16.49 4.18
C VAL A 30 5.83 -15.59 5.24
N ALA A 31 6.63 -15.14 6.20
CA ALA A 31 6.24 -14.05 7.08
C ALA A 31 6.28 -12.74 6.28
N LEU A 32 5.14 -12.38 5.67
CA LEU A 32 5.05 -11.23 4.77
C LEU A 32 5.35 -9.92 5.47
N LYS A 33 6.24 -9.14 4.86
CA LYS A 33 6.56 -7.77 5.27
C LYS A 33 5.75 -6.79 4.43
N VAL A 34 4.81 -6.11 5.06
CA VAL A 34 3.91 -5.16 4.42
C VAL A 34 4.31 -3.74 4.81
N LEU A 35 4.50 -2.88 3.81
CA LEU A 35 4.58 -1.43 3.99
C LEU A 35 3.25 -0.81 3.57
N ASN A 36 2.53 -0.21 4.50
CA ASN A 36 1.23 0.39 4.24
C ASN A 36 1.28 1.91 4.43
N ILE A 37 1.58 2.62 3.35
CA ILE A 37 1.56 4.10 3.27
C ILE A 37 0.15 4.52 2.82
N SER A 38 -0.86 4.17 3.63
CA SER A 38 -2.25 4.53 3.36
C SER A 38 -3.01 4.77 4.67
N GLU A 39 -4.22 5.28 4.55
CA GLU A 39 -5.12 5.46 5.69
C GLU A 39 -5.77 4.14 6.16
N LEU A 40 -5.54 3.03 5.45
CA LEU A 40 -6.12 1.72 5.77
C LEU A 40 -5.23 0.95 6.76
N THR A 41 -4.98 1.50 7.93
CA THR A 41 -4.20 0.80 8.98
C THR A 41 -4.76 -0.59 9.37
N PRO A 42 -6.09 -0.85 9.38
CA PRO A 42 -6.62 -2.17 9.65
C PRO A 42 -6.18 -3.25 8.66
N LEU A 43 -5.64 -2.85 7.50
CA LEU A 43 -5.18 -3.79 6.47
C LEU A 43 -4.03 -4.68 6.96
N TYR A 44 -3.20 -4.21 7.88
CA TYR A 44 -2.19 -5.04 8.51
C TYR A 44 -2.79 -6.30 9.15
N ALA A 45 -3.87 -6.13 9.93
CA ALA A 45 -4.55 -7.24 10.57
C ALA A 45 -5.26 -8.17 9.56
N GLU A 46 -5.85 -7.61 8.51
CA GLU A 46 -6.49 -8.41 7.45
C GLU A 46 -5.49 -9.26 6.65
N LEU A 47 -4.26 -8.79 6.52
CA LEU A 47 -3.18 -9.52 5.84
C LEU A 47 -2.36 -10.40 6.80
N GLY A 48 -2.73 -10.45 8.09
CA GLY A 48 -1.98 -11.20 9.10
C GLY A 48 -0.55 -10.68 9.29
N SER A 49 -0.33 -9.40 9.02
CA SER A 49 0.96 -8.73 9.15
C SER A 49 0.93 -7.72 10.29
N ALA A 50 2.09 -7.23 10.68
CA ALA A 50 2.24 -6.14 11.63
C ALA A 50 2.95 -4.95 10.94
N PRO A 51 2.74 -3.72 11.41
CA PRO A 51 3.54 -2.59 10.97
C PRO A 51 5.02 -2.88 11.16
N PRO A 52 5.88 -2.51 10.19
CA PRO A 52 7.31 -2.69 10.35
C PRO A 52 7.83 -1.90 11.57
N LEU A 53 8.75 -2.49 12.32
CA LEU A 53 9.37 -1.81 13.46
C LEU A 53 10.09 -0.55 12.99
N HIS A 54 10.00 0.50 13.77
CA HIS A 54 10.60 1.81 13.51
C HIS A 54 9.96 2.65 12.40
N TYR A 55 8.83 2.19 11.84
CA TYR A 55 8.06 2.95 10.87
C TYR A 55 6.88 3.66 11.55
N PRO A 56 6.51 4.87 11.09
CA PRO A 56 5.31 5.53 11.58
C PRO A 56 4.05 4.75 11.13
N LEU A 57 3.00 4.80 11.93
CA LEU A 57 1.68 4.26 11.52
C LEU A 57 0.98 5.16 10.51
N TRP A 58 1.31 6.44 10.52
CA TRP A 58 0.76 7.45 9.62
C TRP A 58 1.88 8.21 8.93
N TYR A 59 1.72 8.45 7.63
CA TYR A 59 2.76 9.02 6.77
C TYR A 59 2.45 10.47 6.38
N HIS A 60 2.11 11.30 7.37
CA HIS A 60 1.86 12.72 7.14
C HIS A 60 3.15 13.53 7.13
N SER A 61 3.30 14.37 6.09
CA SER A 61 4.41 15.32 5.98
C SER A 61 4.53 16.22 7.21
N LYS A 62 5.73 16.37 7.74
CA LYS A 62 6.07 17.24 8.87
C LYS A 62 5.39 16.87 10.21
N ILE A 63 4.68 15.76 10.26
CA ILE A 63 4.05 15.26 11.49
C ILE A 63 4.71 13.94 11.92
N SER A 64 4.77 12.98 11.02
CA SER A 64 5.31 11.64 11.27
C SER A 64 6.30 11.17 10.20
N LEU A 65 6.42 11.91 9.09
CA LEU A 65 7.34 11.62 8.00
C LEU A 65 8.31 12.78 7.83
N PHE A 66 9.54 12.57 8.25
CA PHE A 66 10.65 13.49 8.18
C PHE A 66 11.73 12.94 7.21
N PRO A 67 12.76 13.74 6.84
CA PRO A 67 13.77 13.30 5.88
C PRO A 67 14.45 11.96 6.23
N LYS A 68 14.64 11.67 7.52
CA LYS A 68 15.23 10.41 7.98
C LYS A 68 14.36 9.21 7.65
N GLU A 69 13.08 9.30 7.94
CA GLU A 69 12.10 8.23 7.65
C GLU A 69 11.95 8.02 6.15
N ILE A 70 11.93 9.11 5.36
CA ILE A 70 11.89 9.04 3.90
C ILE A 70 13.11 8.29 3.36
N THR A 71 14.32 8.67 3.81
CA THR A 71 15.55 7.98 3.38
C THR A 71 15.54 6.51 3.75
N MET A 72 15.05 6.15 4.93
CA MET A 72 14.94 4.76 5.38
C MET A 72 13.96 3.98 4.50
N ILE A 73 12.78 4.53 4.20
CA ILE A 73 11.78 3.91 3.31
C ILE A 73 12.38 3.68 1.92
N ASP A 74 13.05 4.69 1.38
CA ASP A 74 13.70 4.61 0.07
C ASP A 74 14.72 3.48 -0.01
N GLN A 75 15.60 3.40 0.99
CA GLN A 75 16.61 2.35 1.07
C GLN A 75 15.98 0.97 1.18
N ASP A 76 14.91 0.82 1.96
CA ASP A 76 14.26 -0.45 2.16
C ASP A 76 13.45 -0.89 0.93
N ILE A 77 12.89 0.04 0.16
CA ILE A 77 12.30 -0.25 -1.16
C ILE A 77 13.38 -0.74 -2.13
N ASP A 78 14.50 -0.03 -2.22
CA ASP A 78 15.61 -0.39 -3.12
C ASP A 78 16.22 -1.74 -2.77
N ASN A 79 16.30 -2.04 -1.48
CA ASN A 79 16.80 -3.33 -0.96
C ASN A 79 15.74 -4.44 -0.94
N ASN A 80 14.54 -4.20 -1.49
CA ASN A 80 13.44 -5.17 -1.57
C ASN A 80 13.06 -5.75 -0.20
N GLN A 81 13.01 -4.93 0.84
CA GLN A 81 12.70 -5.38 2.19
C GLN A 81 11.21 -5.71 2.40
N PHE A 82 10.34 -5.24 1.53
CA PHE A 82 8.91 -5.47 1.61
C PHE A 82 8.43 -6.47 0.57
N ASP A 83 7.37 -7.18 0.90
CA ASP A 83 6.71 -8.13 0.01
C ASP A 83 5.48 -7.51 -0.66
N ILE A 84 4.77 -6.67 0.10
CA ILE A 84 3.61 -5.91 -0.37
C ILE A 84 3.79 -4.45 0.07
N ILE A 85 3.58 -3.53 -0.85
CA ILE A 85 3.62 -2.08 -0.58
C ILE A 85 2.30 -1.47 -1.04
N LEU A 86 1.61 -0.80 -0.11
CA LEU A 86 0.42 -0.02 -0.40
C LEU A 86 0.78 1.46 -0.33
N LEU A 87 0.48 2.18 -1.38
CA LEU A 87 0.81 3.60 -1.51
C LEU A 87 -0.45 4.36 -1.90
N GLN A 88 -0.97 5.19 -1.00
CA GLN A 88 -2.10 6.07 -1.23
C GLN A 88 -1.65 7.50 -1.43
N ASN A 89 -2.18 8.16 -2.43
CA ASN A 89 -2.01 9.59 -2.58
C ASN A 89 -3.13 10.33 -1.85
N ALA A 90 -3.00 10.43 -0.55
CA ALA A 90 -3.94 11.19 0.28
C ALA A 90 -3.41 12.62 0.51
N HIS A 91 -4.35 13.54 0.77
CA HIS A 91 -3.99 14.91 1.09
C HIS A 91 -3.09 14.99 2.33
N GLY A 92 -1.94 15.64 2.21
CA GLY A 92 -0.95 15.77 3.28
C GLY A 92 0.09 14.66 3.37
N GLN A 93 -0.02 13.60 2.57
CA GLN A 93 1.07 12.60 2.46
C GLN A 93 2.25 13.19 1.67
N ALA A 94 3.45 13.02 2.23
CA ALA A 94 4.66 13.46 1.57
C ALA A 94 5.25 12.35 0.69
N ASN A 95 5.98 12.78 -0.35
CA ASN A 95 6.84 11.91 -1.15
C ASN A 95 6.12 10.80 -1.95
N PHE A 96 4.80 10.91 -2.16
CA PHE A 96 4.05 9.94 -2.95
C PHE A 96 4.68 9.72 -4.33
N GLU A 97 4.92 10.80 -5.07
CA GLU A 97 5.49 10.74 -6.43
C GLU A 97 6.89 10.12 -6.46
N GLU A 98 7.70 10.40 -5.44
CA GLU A 98 9.04 9.84 -5.31
C GLU A 98 8.98 8.33 -5.05
N PHE A 99 8.17 7.89 -4.09
CA PHE A 99 7.97 6.47 -3.81
C PHE A 99 7.38 5.73 -5.01
N LEU A 100 6.37 6.32 -5.68
CA LEU A 100 5.78 5.76 -6.89
C LEU A 100 6.81 5.58 -7.99
N THR A 101 7.59 6.62 -8.28
CA THR A 101 8.64 6.59 -9.30
C THR A 101 9.69 5.52 -9.00
N ARG A 102 10.08 5.40 -7.73
CA ARG A 102 11.06 4.40 -7.28
C ARG A 102 10.54 2.98 -7.47
N LEU A 103 9.29 2.73 -7.08
CA LEU A 103 8.66 1.42 -7.24
C LEU A 103 8.47 1.04 -8.71
N GLN A 104 8.11 1.99 -9.57
CA GLN A 104 7.98 1.75 -11.02
C GLN A 104 9.31 1.37 -11.68
N LYS A 105 10.44 1.89 -11.17
CA LYS A 105 11.79 1.56 -11.66
C LYS A 105 12.34 0.26 -11.07
N ASN A 106 11.80 -0.23 -9.96
CA ASN A 106 12.30 -1.43 -9.30
C ASN A 106 11.70 -2.69 -9.94
N ALA A 107 12.53 -3.39 -10.73
CA ALA A 107 12.11 -4.60 -11.48
C ALA A 107 11.63 -5.77 -10.59
N ASN A 108 11.89 -5.74 -9.29
CA ASN A 108 11.46 -6.78 -8.35
C ASN A 108 10.01 -6.63 -7.90
N TYR A 109 9.40 -5.46 -8.13
CA TYR A 109 8.01 -5.21 -7.84
C TYR A 109 7.15 -5.19 -9.10
N GLN A 110 5.91 -5.51 -8.94
CA GLN A 110 4.88 -5.41 -9.98
C GLN A 110 3.66 -4.72 -9.40
N THR A 111 3.10 -3.79 -10.16
CA THR A 111 1.79 -3.20 -9.87
C THR A 111 0.72 -4.27 -9.92
N PHE A 112 -0.13 -4.31 -8.93
CA PHE A 112 -1.22 -5.28 -8.87
C PHE A 112 -2.36 -4.90 -9.84
N ARG A 113 -2.66 -3.59 -9.92
CA ARG A 113 -3.52 -2.99 -10.95
C ARG A 113 -2.95 -1.66 -11.40
N GLU A 114 -3.07 -1.34 -12.68
CA GLU A 114 -2.47 -0.14 -13.29
C GLU A 114 -2.89 1.16 -12.61
N ARG A 115 -4.18 1.29 -12.26
CA ARG A 115 -4.74 2.49 -11.62
C ARG A 115 -4.93 2.38 -10.12
N GLY A 116 -4.48 1.29 -9.51
CA GLY A 116 -4.75 1.01 -8.11
C GLY A 116 -6.23 0.78 -7.80
N PHE A 117 -6.63 1.05 -6.59
CA PHE A 117 -7.97 0.81 -6.05
C PHE A 117 -8.49 2.07 -5.36
N VAL A 118 -9.79 2.30 -5.42
CA VAL A 118 -10.43 3.41 -4.71
C VAL A 118 -10.33 3.16 -3.20
N SER A 119 -9.82 4.15 -2.47
CA SER A 119 -9.78 4.07 -1.00
C SER A 119 -11.21 4.12 -0.42
N PRO A 120 -11.58 3.20 0.46
CA PRO A 120 -12.90 3.22 1.10
C PRO A 120 -13.08 4.40 2.07
N THR A 121 -12.02 5.10 2.42
CA THR A 121 -12.05 6.23 3.37
C THR A 121 -12.39 7.57 2.71
N THR A 122 -12.44 7.61 1.38
CA THR A 122 -12.70 8.86 0.65
C THR A 122 -14.15 8.94 0.16
N SER A 123 -14.80 10.04 0.47
CA SER A 123 -16.16 10.35 0.02
C SER A 123 -16.23 11.00 -1.36
N THR A 124 -15.09 11.39 -1.94
CA THR A 124 -14.98 12.00 -3.25
C THR A 124 -14.81 10.95 -4.32
N GLY A 125 -15.72 10.94 -5.29
CA GLY A 125 -15.78 9.94 -6.33
C GLY A 125 -14.48 9.73 -7.13
N ASP A 126 -14.49 8.71 -7.94
CA ASP A 126 -13.39 8.21 -8.77
C ASP A 126 -13.07 9.17 -9.92
N THR A 127 -12.39 10.26 -9.63
CA THR A 127 -11.91 11.22 -10.64
C THR A 127 -10.43 11.04 -10.89
N CYS A 128 -10.10 10.35 -11.96
CA CYS A 128 -8.72 10.24 -12.45
C CYS A 128 -8.41 11.37 -13.45
N TYR A 129 -7.21 11.97 -13.35
CA TYR A 129 -6.72 12.99 -14.26
C TYR A 129 -5.40 12.49 -14.90
N GLU A 130 -5.35 12.40 -16.22
CA GLU A 130 -4.12 12.04 -16.98
C GLU A 130 -3.39 10.78 -16.46
N GLY A 131 -4.15 9.77 -16.03
CA GLY A 131 -3.60 8.54 -15.45
C GLY A 131 -3.31 8.59 -13.96
N TYR A 132 -3.52 9.74 -13.34
CA TYR A 132 -3.40 9.95 -11.91
C TYR A 132 -4.78 9.90 -11.24
N CYS A 133 -4.90 9.04 -10.25
CA CYS A 133 -6.14 8.85 -9.50
C CYS A 133 -5.90 9.27 -8.04
N PRO A 134 -6.24 10.52 -7.65
CA PRO A 134 -6.20 10.91 -6.25
C PRO A 134 -7.13 10.00 -5.46
N ASN A 135 -6.73 9.67 -4.24
CA ASN A 135 -7.46 8.77 -3.34
C ASN A 135 -7.42 7.28 -3.73
N HIS A 136 -6.72 6.89 -4.78
CA HIS A 136 -6.46 5.49 -5.04
C HIS A 136 -5.31 4.97 -4.17
N ILE A 137 -5.41 3.68 -3.83
CA ILE A 137 -4.34 2.93 -3.22
C ILE A 137 -3.66 2.12 -4.32
N TYR A 138 -2.40 2.43 -4.59
CA TYR A 138 -1.57 1.66 -5.50
C TYR A 138 -0.93 0.52 -4.73
N VAL A 139 -1.02 -0.68 -5.27
CA VAL A 139 -0.47 -1.88 -4.64
C VAL A 139 0.67 -2.40 -5.48
N TYR A 140 1.81 -2.57 -4.85
CA TYR A 140 2.99 -3.21 -5.42
C TYR A 140 3.26 -4.52 -4.70
N VAL A 141 3.43 -5.58 -5.45
CA VAL A 141 3.71 -6.92 -4.91
C VAL A 141 5.06 -7.37 -5.44
N ARG A 142 5.87 -7.98 -4.58
CA ARG A 142 7.11 -8.61 -5.00
C ARG A 142 6.82 -9.73 -6.01
N ARG A 143 7.47 -9.70 -7.17
CA ARG A 143 7.22 -10.66 -8.26
C ARG A 143 7.37 -12.12 -7.84
N SER A 144 8.23 -12.41 -6.87
CA SER A 144 8.43 -13.77 -6.35
C SER A 144 7.19 -14.37 -5.68
N LEU A 145 6.22 -13.53 -5.26
CA LEU A 145 4.96 -13.98 -4.65
C LEU A 145 3.85 -14.26 -5.67
N LEU A 146 4.03 -13.83 -6.91
CA LEU A 146 3.02 -13.92 -7.98
C LEU A 146 3.24 -15.14 -8.90
N LYS A 147 3.81 -16.20 -8.36
CA LYS A 147 4.10 -17.44 -9.12
C LYS A 147 2.88 -18.30 -9.28
#